data_f4c77ebb34ef26969a12ce486bcdd2df
#
_entry.id   f4c77ebb34ef26969a12ce486bcdd2df
#
_cell.length_a   1.000
_cell.length_b   1.000
_cell.length_c   1.000
_cell.angle_alpha   90.00
_cell.angle_beta   90.00
_cell.angle_gamma   90.00
#
_symmetry.space_group_name_H-M   'P 1'
#
loop_
_entity.id
_entity.type
_entity.pdbx_description
1 polymer ?
#
loop_
_entity_poly.entity_id
_entity_poly.type
_entity_poly.pdbx_seq_one_letter_code
_entity_poly.pdbx_strand_id
1 'polypeptide(L)'
;NELKPYKIAINQGIEMIMTAHILYPQLDNTTVVSEKTGNEEKKPATMSKAIITDLLKGEMGFNGVVTTDAMNMKAIADTFGQVQAVKLAIEAGADLICMPTVLYSLDDVKNLDAIIDGVEDAVKKGEISESRLDDGCRRILTVKENRGILDWKESDFSLNKALSTVGSANNRATEREISAAAVTVVKNENNTLPVVVKENQKILMLCPYDNERAQMIMGYNRAKEAGLIPESAEVKVVR
;
A
#
# COMPACT_ATOMS: atom_id res chain seq x y z
N ASN A 1 4.73 3.59 23.62
CA ASN A 1 4.60 4.91 22.94
C ASN A 1 4.14 4.76 21.49
N GLU A 2 4.50 3.68 20.82
CA GLU A 2 4.24 3.43 19.38
C GLU A 2 2.74 3.28 19.08
N LEU A 3 1.95 2.75 20.01
CA LEU A 3 0.51 2.59 19.86
C LEU A 3 -0.30 3.87 20.17
N LYS A 4 0.34 4.92 20.72
CA LYS A 4 -0.34 6.18 21.06
C LYS A 4 -1.00 6.85 19.84
N PRO A 5 -0.38 6.95 18.66
CA PRO A 5 -1.03 7.52 17.49
C PRO A 5 -2.28 6.73 17.05
N TYR A 6 -2.22 5.40 17.15
CA TYR A 6 -3.37 4.54 16.82
C TYR A 6 -4.54 4.77 17.79
N LYS A 7 -4.28 4.87 19.10
CA LYS A 7 -5.32 5.19 20.09
C LYS A 7 -5.98 6.54 19.81
N ILE A 8 -5.20 7.54 19.44
CA ILE A 8 -5.73 8.87 19.07
C ILE A 8 -6.62 8.75 17.82
N ALA A 9 -6.15 8.07 16.77
CA ALA A 9 -6.89 7.90 15.54
C ALA A 9 -8.19 7.11 15.75
N ILE A 10 -8.15 6.04 16.55
CA ILE A 10 -9.34 5.25 16.90
C ILE A 10 -10.36 6.12 17.64
N ASN A 11 -9.93 6.90 18.61
CA ASN A 11 -10.80 7.81 19.36
C ASN A 11 -11.39 8.94 18.50
N GLN A 12 -10.75 9.26 17.38
CA GLN A 12 -11.24 10.22 16.39
C GLN A 12 -12.10 9.56 15.28
N GLY A 13 -12.36 8.27 15.38
CA GLY A 13 -13.27 7.56 14.48
C GLY A 13 -12.64 7.14 13.15
N ILE A 14 -11.34 6.81 13.14
CA ILE A 14 -10.72 6.23 11.93
C ILE A 14 -11.48 4.95 11.55
N GLU A 15 -11.81 4.81 10.26
CA GLU A 15 -12.66 3.72 9.78
C GLU A 15 -11.88 2.49 9.29
N MET A 16 -10.61 2.67 8.88
CA MET A 16 -9.77 1.60 8.37
C MET A 16 -8.36 1.68 8.92
N ILE A 17 -7.77 0.54 9.24
CA ILE A 17 -6.36 0.40 9.64
C ILE A 17 -5.73 -0.71 8.82
N MET A 18 -4.55 -0.41 8.23
CA MET A 18 -3.74 -1.39 7.51
C MET A 18 -2.73 -2.04 8.43
N THR A 19 -2.62 -3.38 8.35
CA THR A 19 -1.58 -4.13 9.06
C THR A 19 -0.25 -4.09 8.32
N ALA A 20 0.82 -4.58 8.95
CA ALA A 20 2.14 -4.68 8.35
C ALA A 20 2.69 -6.11 8.44
N HIS A 21 3.50 -6.49 7.44
CA HIS A 21 4.18 -7.79 7.39
C HIS A 21 5.46 -7.79 8.23
N ILE A 22 5.33 -7.40 9.51
CA ILE A 22 6.44 -7.23 10.45
C ILE A 22 6.29 -8.21 11.59
N LEU A 23 7.41 -8.78 12.02
CA LEU A 23 7.46 -9.66 13.19
C LEU A 23 7.59 -8.82 14.47
N TYR A 24 6.72 -9.08 15.43
CA TYR A 24 6.76 -8.50 16.78
C TYR A 24 6.84 -9.62 17.83
N PRO A 25 8.02 -10.26 18.02
CA PRO A 25 8.15 -11.43 18.89
C PRO A 25 7.77 -11.18 20.36
N GLN A 26 7.76 -9.93 20.79
CA GLN A 26 7.35 -9.56 22.15
C GLN A 26 5.83 -9.49 22.33
N LEU A 27 5.07 -9.37 21.23
CA LEU A 27 3.59 -9.37 21.22
C LEU A 27 3.04 -10.73 20.81
N ASP A 28 3.65 -11.33 19.78
CA ASP A 28 3.29 -12.65 19.31
C ASP A 28 4.55 -13.37 18.80
N ASN A 29 4.91 -14.45 19.44
CA ASN A 29 6.07 -15.30 19.05
C ASN A 29 5.61 -16.68 18.54
N THR A 30 4.33 -16.82 18.19
CA THR A 30 3.80 -18.08 17.65
C THR A 30 4.32 -18.35 16.26
N THR A 31 4.40 -19.65 15.95
CA THR A 31 4.82 -20.16 14.65
C THR A 31 3.68 -20.88 13.96
N VAL A 32 3.83 -21.10 12.68
CA VAL A 32 2.97 -21.97 11.87
C VAL A 32 3.85 -22.70 10.86
N VAL A 33 3.49 -23.93 10.54
CA VAL A 33 4.17 -24.68 9.48
C VAL A 33 3.74 -24.10 8.14
N SER A 34 4.70 -23.64 7.36
CA SER A 34 4.45 -23.18 6.01
C SER A 34 4.06 -24.33 5.09
N GLU A 35 2.90 -24.24 4.45
CA GLU A 35 2.47 -25.21 3.42
C GLU A 35 3.37 -25.14 2.16
N LYS A 36 4.07 -24.02 1.96
CA LYS A 36 4.95 -23.82 0.81
C LYS A 36 6.35 -24.37 1.04
N THR A 37 6.94 -24.11 2.22
CA THR A 37 8.35 -24.46 2.53
C THR A 37 8.48 -25.70 3.41
N GLY A 38 7.44 -26.07 4.14
CA GLY A 38 7.45 -27.12 5.16
C GLY A 38 8.16 -26.74 6.47
N ASN A 39 8.66 -25.52 6.57
CA ASN A 39 9.36 -25.04 7.77
C ASN A 39 8.40 -24.39 8.78
N GLU A 40 8.82 -24.36 10.04
CA GLU A 40 8.20 -23.51 11.04
C GLU A 40 8.58 -22.04 10.79
N GLU A 41 7.57 -21.20 10.57
CA GLU A 41 7.73 -19.78 10.28
C GLU A 41 7.00 -18.95 11.34
N LYS A 42 7.61 -17.82 11.75
CA LYS A 42 6.96 -16.88 12.68
C LYS A 42 5.86 -16.13 11.98
N LYS A 43 4.75 -15.92 12.68
CA LYS A 43 3.62 -15.15 12.15
C LYS A 43 3.93 -13.65 12.18
N PRO A 44 3.85 -12.94 11.05
CA PRO A 44 3.89 -11.48 11.05
C PRO A 44 2.58 -10.90 11.62
N ALA A 45 2.59 -9.61 11.98
CA ALA A 45 1.43 -8.93 12.56
C ALA A 45 0.15 -9.13 11.74
N THR A 46 0.25 -9.16 10.41
CA THR A 46 -0.88 -9.44 9.50
C THR A 46 -1.55 -10.80 9.73
N MET A 47 -0.85 -11.78 10.30
CA MET A 47 -1.34 -13.14 10.57
C MET A 47 -1.43 -13.44 12.07
N SER A 48 -1.33 -12.42 12.91
CA SER A 48 -1.33 -12.55 14.37
C SER A 48 -2.69 -12.20 14.96
N LYS A 49 -3.38 -13.20 15.49
CA LYS A 49 -4.63 -13.00 16.23
C LYS A 49 -4.40 -12.14 17.47
N ALA A 50 -3.29 -12.35 18.19
CA ALA A 50 -2.93 -11.57 19.37
C ALA A 50 -2.81 -10.07 19.04
N ILE A 51 -2.30 -9.71 17.86
CA ILE A 51 -2.13 -8.32 17.44
C ILE A 51 -3.44 -7.74 16.86
N ILE A 52 -4.09 -8.45 15.94
CA ILE A 52 -5.26 -7.89 15.22
C ILE A 52 -6.52 -8.00 16.09
N THR A 53 -6.82 -9.19 16.57
CA THR A 53 -8.07 -9.43 17.29
C THR A 53 -7.97 -9.00 18.74
N ASP A 54 -6.95 -9.48 19.45
CA ASP A 54 -6.93 -9.32 20.91
C ASP A 54 -6.48 -7.89 21.29
N LEU A 55 -5.38 -7.39 20.70
CA LEU A 55 -4.88 -6.05 21.00
C LEU A 55 -5.67 -4.95 20.25
N LEU A 56 -5.70 -4.97 18.90
CA LEU A 56 -6.27 -3.86 18.11
C LEU A 56 -7.79 -3.78 18.27
N LYS A 57 -8.51 -4.87 17.99
CA LYS A 57 -9.98 -4.90 18.07
C LYS A 57 -10.45 -4.97 19.52
N GLY A 58 -9.81 -5.78 20.37
CA GLY A 58 -10.19 -5.98 21.77
C GLY A 58 -9.75 -4.85 22.68
N GLU A 59 -8.44 -4.77 23.00
CA GLU A 59 -7.92 -3.84 24.01
C GLU A 59 -8.02 -2.38 23.59
N MET A 60 -7.72 -2.08 22.30
CA MET A 60 -7.76 -0.72 21.77
C MET A 60 -9.16 -0.29 21.31
N GLY A 61 -10.11 -1.22 21.22
CA GLY A 61 -11.52 -0.95 20.88
C GLY A 61 -11.75 -0.55 19.42
N PHE A 62 -10.90 -0.98 18.49
CA PHE A 62 -11.06 -0.66 17.07
C PHE A 62 -12.23 -1.44 16.45
N ASN A 63 -13.26 -0.73 16.03
CA ASN A 63 -14.47 -1.30 15.43
C ASN A 63 -14.57 -1.14 13.90
N GLY A 64 -13.56 -0.51 13.26
CA GLY A 64 -13.51 -0.36 11.81
C GLY A 64 -13.00 -1.59 11.07
N VAL A 65 -12.63 -1.40 9.81
CA VAL A 65 -12.11 -2.44 8.91
C VAL A 65 -10.61 -2.57 9.07
N VAL A 66 -10.13 -3.79 9.31
CA VAL A 66 -8.72 -4.12 9.25
C VAL A 66 -8.40 -4.63 7.85
N THR A 67 -7.52 -3.93 7.13
CA THR A 67 -7.00 -4.38 5.83
C THR A 67 -5.58 -4.89 5.97
N THR A 68 -5.19 -5.86 5.17
CA THR A 68 -3.79 -6.26 5.07
C THR A 68 -3.00 -5.28 4.22
N ASP A 69 -1.69 -5.24 4.36
CA ASP A 69 -0.79 -4.79 3.30
C ASP A 69 -0.81 -5.82 2.15
N ALA A 70 -0.16 -5.54 1.05
CA ALA A 70 -0.20 -6.36 -0.16
C ALA A 70 0.32 -7.79 0.08
N MET A 71 -0.57 -8.79 0.01
CA MET A 71 -0.24 -10.19 0.33
C MET A 71 0.65 -10.86 -0.72
N ASN A 72 0.81 -10.25 -1.91
CA ASN A 72 1.74 -10.70 -2.94
C ASN A 72 3.19 -10.26 -2.70
N MET A 73 3.48 -9.51 -1.63
CA MET A 73 4.86 -9.16 -1.25
C MET A 73 5.67 -10.42 -0.95
N LYS A 74 6.94 -10.43 -1.40
CA LYS A 74 7.81 -11.61 -1.34
C LYS A 74 7.93 -12.21 0.07
N ALA A 75 8.02 -11.37 1.10
CA ALA A 75 8.09 -11.84 2.49
C ALA A 75 6.89 -12.71 2.90
N ILE A 76 5.75 -12.56 2.25
CA ILE A 76 4.54 -13.36 2.49
C ILE A 76 4.41 -14.46 1.45
N ALA A 77 4.38 -14.10 0.17
CA ALA A 77 4.11 -15.02 -0.92
C ALA A 77 5.20 -16.10 -1.08
N ASP A 78 6.46 -15.78 -0.78
CA ASP A 78 7.57 -16.73 -0.86
C ASP A 78 7.67 -17.63 0.38
N THR A 79 7.21 -17.13 1.53
CA THR A 79 7.24 -17.88 2.78
C THR A 79 6.03 -18.80 2.94
N PHE A 80 4.80 -18.27 2.85
CA PHE A 80 3.58 -19.03 3.21
C PHE A 80 2.81 -19.55 1.98
N GLY A 81 2.99 -18.95 0.80
CA GLY A 81 2.09 -19.15 -0.33
C GLY A 81 0.79 -18.36 -0.18
N GLN A 82 0.07 -18.20 -1.29
CA GLN A 82 -1.07 -17.26 -1.35
C GLN A 82 -2.28 -17.73 -0.54
N VAL A 83 -2.67 -19.00 -0.70
CA VAL A 83 -3.87 -19.55 -0.05
C VAL A 83 -3.72 -19.57 1.47
N GLN A 84 -2.61 -20.14 1.97
CA GLN A 84 -2.34 -20.20 3.42
C GLN A 84 -2.23 -18.81 4.02
N ALA A 85 -1.54 -17.88 3.34
CA ALA A 85 -1.38 -16.51 3.82
C ALA A 85 -2.73 -15.78 4.01
N VAL A 86 -3.65 -15.95 3.06
CA VAL A 86 -4.99 -15.37 3.13
C VAL A 86 -5.81 -16.00 4.26
N LYS A 87 -5.80 -17.32 4.39
CA LYS A 87 -6.47 -18.05 5.49
C LYS A 87 -6.00 -17.53 6.85
N LEU A 88 -4.69 -17.47 7.08
CA LEU A 88 -4.10 -17.00 8.33
C LEU A 88 -4.45 -15.54 8.64
N ALA A 89 -4.49 -14.67 7.63
CA ALA A 89 -4.86 -13.27 7.83
C ALA A 89 -6.34 -13.11 8.21
N ILE A 90 -7.25 -13.85 7.56
CA ILE A 90 -8.68 -13.87 7.91
C ILE A 90 -8.88 -14.40 9.33
N GLU A 91 -8.25 -15.50 9.67
CA GLU A 91 -8.29 -16.11 11.00
C GLU A 91 -7.78 -15.15 12.08
N ALA A 92 -6.70 -14.42 11.78
CA ALA A 92 -6.14 -13.42 12.67
C ALA A 92 -7.07 -12.21 12.91
N GLY A 93 -8.04 -11.97 12.02
CA GLY A 93 -9.02 -10.89 12.16
C GLY A 93 -8.94 -9.81 11.08
N ALA A 94 -8.18 -10.00 10.00
CA ALA A 94 -8.23 -9.10 8.84
C ALA A 94 -9.58 -9.23 8.13
N ASP A 95 -10.17 -8.11 7.77
CA ASP A 95 -11.50 -8.03 7.16
C ASP A 95 -11.42 -7.85 5.65
N LEU A 96 -10.37 -7.20 5.16
CA LEU A 96 -10.12 -6.93 3.74
C LEU A 96 -8.70 -7.36 3.38
N ILE A 97 -8.58 -8.22 2.39
CA ILE A 97 -7.30 -8.76 1.93
C ILE A 97 -6.83 -7.98 0.70
N CYS A 98 -5.73 -7.26 0.87
CA CYS A 98 -5.16 -6.44 -0.20
C CYS A 98 -4.24 -7.29 -1.09
N MET A 99 -4.43 -7.26 -2.41
CA MET A 99 -3.58 -7.90 -3.41
C MET A 99 -3.19 -9.34 -3.05
N PRO A 100 -4.15 -10.26 -2.84
CA PRO A 100 -3.85 -11.64 -2.45
C PRO A 100 -3.07 -12.39 -3.54
N THR A 101 -3.22 -11.97 -4.78
CA THR A 101 -2.49 -12.45 -5.95
C THR A 101 -2.32 -11.32 -6.96
N VAL A 102 -1.53 -11.57 -7.99
CA VAL A 102 -1.35 -10.64 -9.10
C VAL A 102 -2.23 -11.08 -10.27
N LEU A 103 -2.94 -10.13 -10.88
CA LEU A 103 -3.85 -10.37 -12.01
C LEU A 103 -3.40 -9.52 -13.20
N TYR A 104 -2.46 -10.00 -14.00
CA TYR A 104 -2.00 -9.35 -15.23
C TYR A 104 -2.68 -9.89 -16.48
N SER A 105 -3.26 -11.08 -16.40
CA SER A 105 -3.90 -11.78 -17.52
C SER A 105 -5.15 -12.55 -17.05
N LEU A 106 -5.98 -12.98 -18.00
CA LEU A 106 -7.13 -13.86 -17.69
C LEU A 106 -6.70 -15.20 -17.09
N ASP A 107 -5.50 -15.67 -17.43
CA ASP A 107 -4.97 -16.92 -16.87
C ASP A 107 -4.66 -16.82 -15.37
N ASP A 108 -4.46 -15.60 -14.85
CA ASP A 108 -4.19 -15.38 -13.44
C ASP A 108 -5.45 -15.48 -12.57
N VAL A 109 -6.66 -15.41 -13.17
CA VAL A 109 -7.94 -15.53 -12.45
C VAL A 109 -8.03 -16.84 -11.69
N LYS A 110 -7.52 -17.93 -12.23
CA LYS A 110 -7.44 -19.23 -11.54
C LYS A 110 -6.70 -19.19 -10.19
N ASN A 111 -5.76 -18.24 -10.02
CA ASN A 111 -5.06 -18.08 -8.75
C ASN A 111 -5.99 -17.44 -7.70
N LEU A 112 -6.87 -16.52 -8.14
CA LEU A 112 -7.90 -15.95 -7.28
C LEU A 112 -8.95 -17.00 -6.92
N ASP A 113 -9.40 -17.81 -7.89
CA ASP A 113 -10.34 -18.91 -7.65
C ASP A 113 -9.77 -19.89 -6.62
N ALA A 114 -8.50 -20.28 -6.76
CA ALA A 114 -7.85 -21.18 -5.80
C ALA A 114 -7.77 -20.59 -4.37
N ILE A 115 -7.64 -19.27 -4.24
CA ILE A 115 -7.67 -18.60 -2.95
C ILE A 115 -9.09 -18.65 -2.36
N ILE A 116 -10.11 -18.37 -3.16
CA ILE A 116 -11.53 -18.41 -2.76
C ILE A 116 -11.89 -19.83 -2.32
N ASP A 117 -11.60 -20.83 -3.14
CA ASP A 117 -11.83 -22.25 -2.85
C ASP A 117 -11.14 -22.66 -1.54
N GLY A 118 -9.89 -22.21 -1.34
CA GLY A 118 -9.13 -22.50 -0.13
C GLY A 118 -9.75 -21.90 1.15
N VAL A 119 -10.34 -20.69 1.05
CA VAL A 119 -11.07 -20.07 2.15
C VAL A 119 -12.39 -20.78 2.40
N GLU A 120 -13.15 -21.11 1.34
CA GLU A 120 -14.39 -21.92 1.47
C GLU A 120 -14.13 -23.26 2.15
N ASP A 121 -13.09 -23.96 1.75
CA ASP A 121 -12.70 -25.23 2.35
C ASP A 121 -12.33 -25.09 3.82
N ALA A 122 -11.63 -24.01 4.19
CA ALA A 122 -11.30 -23.71 5.58
C ALA A 122 -12.55 -23.47 6.42
N VAL A 123 -13.57 -22.80 5.87
CA VAL A 123 -14.86 -22.62 6.53
C VAL A 123 -15.60 -23.96 6.67
N LYS A 124 -15.67 -24.75 5.61
CA LYS A 124 -16.31 -26.09 5.65
C LYS A 124 -15.66 -27.02 6.67
N LYS A 125 -14.36 -26.90 6.88
CA LYS A 125 -13.60 -27.67 7.89
C LYS A 125 -13.67 -27.08 9.30
N GLY A 126 -14.26 -25.89 9.47
CA GLY A 126 -14.33 -25.18 10.75
C GLY A 126 -13.02 -24.53 11.19
N GLU A 127 -12.02 -24.41 10.31
CA GLU A 127 -10.78 -23.69 10.55
C GLU A 127 -11.05 -22.17 10.65
N ILE A 128 -11.95 -21.65 9.81
CA ILE A 128 -12.46 -20.29 9.86
C ILE A 128 -13.97 -20.38 10.15
N SER A 129 -14.44 -19.66 11.18
CA SER A 129 -15.87 -19.65 11.50
C SER A 129 -16.64 -18.75 10.53
N GLU A 130 -17.88 -19.14 10.17
CA GLU A 130 -18.79 -18.29 9.39
C GLU A 130 -18.98 -16.92 10.06
N SER A 131 -19.10 -16.89 11.39
CA SER A 131 -19.25 -15.66 12.16
C SER A 131 -18.04 -14.70 12.00
N ARG A 132 -16.84 -15.23 11.70
CA ARG A 132 -15.69 -14.41 11.40
C ARG A 132 -15.85 -13.70 10.05
N LEU A 133 -16.38 -14.40 9.05
CA LEU A 133 -16.65 -13.80 7.73
C LEU A 133 -17.80 -12.78 7.84
N ASP A 134 -18.86 -13.11 8.56
CA ASP A 134 -19.99 -12.20 8.79
C ASP A 134 -19.55 -10.90 9.48
N ASP A 135 -18.68 -10.99 10.50
CA ASP A 135 -18.13 -9.79 11.16
C ASP A 135 -17.35 -8.93 10.18
N GLY A 136 -16.50 -9.52 9.33
CA GLY A 136 -15.75 -8.81 8.31
C GLY A 136 -16.66 -8.14 7.28
N CYS A 137 -17.63 -8.87 6.75
CA CYS A 137 -18.59 -8.33 5.81
C CYS A 137 -19.39 -7.18 6.42
N ARG A 138 -19.88 -7.34 7.66
CA ARG A 138 -20.61 -6.30 8.37
C ARG A 138 -19.77 -5.02 8.53
N ARG A 139 -18.52 -5.13 8.93
CA ARG A 139 -17.60 -3.99 9.06
C ARG A 139 -17.40 -3.26 7.73
N ILE A 140 -17.14 -4.00 6.65
CA ILE A 140 -16.97 -3.44 5.30
C ILE A 140 -18.26 -2.75 4.84
N LEU A 141 -19.41 -3.39 5.00
CA LEU A 141 -20.70 -2.82 4.59
C LEU A 141 -21.04 -1.55 5.40
N THR A 142 -20.74 -1.53 6.70
CA THR A 142 -20.94 -0.34 7.54
C THR A 142 -20.08 0.85 7.03
N VAL A 143 -18.82 0.62 6.68
CA VAL A 143 -17.98 1.70 6.12
C VAL A 143 -18.52 2.16 4.78
N LYS A 144 -18.95 1.25 3.91
CA LYS A 144 -19.55 1.61 2.61
C LYS A 144 -20.83 2.41 2.77
N GLU A 145 -21.69 2.04 3.71
CA GLU A 145 -22.93 2.76 4.01
C GLU A 145 -22.62 4.17 4.53
N ASN A 146 -21.76 4.30 5.54
CA ASN A 146 -21.37 5.58 6.12
C ASN A 146 -20.77 6.54 5.08
N ARG A 147 -20.15 6.01 4.04
CA ARG A 147 -19.54 6.78 2.94
C ARG A 147 -20.46 6.97 1.74
N GLY A 148 -21.70 6.49 1.79
CA GLY A 148 -22.66 6.57 0.71
C GLY A 148 -22.29 5.77 -0.55
N ILE A 149 -21.37 4.79 -0.41
CA ILE A 149 -20.87 4.00 -1.55
C ILE A 149 -21.96 3.04 -2.05
N LEU A 150 -22.84 2.56 -1.15
CA LEU A 150 -23.90 1.59 -1.49
C LEU A 150 -24.99 2.24 -2.35
N ASP A 151 -25.22 3.54 -2.17
CA ASP A 151 -26.24 4.30 -2.88
C ASP A 151 -25.69 5.13 -4.05
N TRP A 152 -24.39 4.98 -4.32
CA TRP A 152 -23.72 5.76 -5.37
C TRP A 152 -24.34 5.52 -6.75
N LYS A 153 -24.53 6.61 -7.50
CA LYS A 153 -25.05 6.59 -8.87
C LYS A 153 -24.08 7.31 -9.80
N GLU A 154 -24.05 6.92 -11.06
CA GLU A 154 -23.23 7.58 -12.07
C GLU A 154 -23.52 9.08 -12.17
N SER A 155 -24.79 9.50 -11.90
CA SER A 155 -25.20 10.92 -11.83
C SER A 155 -24.48 11.72 -10.74
N ASP A 156 -23.89 11.06 -9.73
CA ASP A 156 -23.17 11.73 -8.64
C ASP A 156 -21.74 12.07 -9.04
N PHE A 157 -21.27 11.51 -10.16
CA PHE A 157 -19.96 11.81 -10.73
C PHE A 157 -20.01 13.10 -11.57
N SER A 158 -19.08 13.99 -11.29
CA SER A 158 -18.85 15.20 -12.09
C SER A 158 -17.41 15.27 -12.55
N LEU A 159 -17.19 15.04 -13.85
CA LEU A 159 -15.86 15.16 -14.45
C LEU A 159 -15.25 16.55 -14.21
N ASN A 160 -16.05 17.61 -14.34
CA ASN A 160 -15.57 18.98 -14.12
C ASN A 160 -15.12 19.19 -12.68
N LYS A 161 -15.86 18.68 -11.70
CA LYS A 161 -15.49 18.73 -10.28
C LYS A 161 -14.21 17.92 -10.02
N ALA A 162 -14.09 16.73 -10.59
CA ALA A 162 -12.90 15.92 -10.49
C ALA A 162 -11.67 16.65 -11.07
N LEU A 163 -11.76 17.18 -12.28
CA LEU A 163 -10.68 17.92 -12.95
C LEU A 163 -10.32 19.23 -12.25
N SER A 164 -11.28 19.90 -11.60
CA SER A 164 -11.00 21.12 -10.84
C SER A 164 -10.31 20.84 -9.50
N THR A 165 -10.38 19.62 -8.99
CA THR A 165 -9.80 19.20 -7.72
C THR A 165 -8.47 18.44 -7.94
N VAL A 166 -8.53 17.39 -8.75
CA VAL A 166 -7.36 16.56 -9.05
C VAL A 166 -6.38 17.34 -9.93
N GLY A 167 -5.16 17.54 -9.42
CA GLY A 167 -4.14 18.30 -10.14
C GLY A 167 -4.42 19.81 -10.24
N SER A 168 -5.29 20.36 -9.39
CA SER A 168 -5.50 21.80 -9.29
C SER A 168 -4.19 22.55 -8.99
N ALA A 169 -4.13 23.85 -9.29
CA ALA A 169 -2.95 24.67 -9.04
C ALA A 169 -2.49 24.61 -7.58
N ASN A 170 -3.44 24.60 -6.65
CA ASN A 170 -3.16 24.45 -5.20
C ASN A 170 -2.56 23.09 -4.86
N ASN A 171 -3.16 22.00 -5.35
CA ASN A 171 -2.64 20.65 -5.09
C ASN A 171 -1.26 20.45 -5.70
N ARG A 172 -1.02 21.01 -6.90
CA ARG A 172 0.32 21.01 -7.54
C ARG A 172 1.33 21.88 -6.80
N ALA A 173 0.91 22.97 -6.16
CA ALA A 173 1.80 23.78 -5.31
C ALA A 173 2.23 22.99 -4.06
N THR A 174 1.28 22.34 -3.38
CA THR A 174 1.56 21.49 -2.22
C THR A 174 2.47 20.31 -2.60
N GLU A 175 2.21 19.65 -3.73
CA GLU A 175 3.09 18.57 -4.24
C GLU A 175 4.53 19.06 -4.43
N ARG A 176 4.71 20.24 -5.05
CA ARG A 176 6.04 20.82 -5.25
C ARG A 176 6.73 21.19 -3.92
N GLU A 177 5.99 21.78 -2.98
CA GLU A 177 6.50 22.15 -1.67
C GLU A 177 6.99 20.91 -0.90
N ILE A 178 6.18 19.84 -0.85
CA ILE A 178 6.55 18.58 -0.18
C ILE A 178 7.76 17.95 -0.89
N SER A 179 7.77 17.91 -2.22
CA SER A 179 8.87 17.34 -2.99
C SER A 179 10.18 18.11 -2.78
N ALA A 180 10.13 19.44 -2.75
CA ALA A 180 11.28 20.28 -2.49
C ALA A 180 11.82 20.07 -1.05
N ALA A 181 10.92 20.00 -0.07
CA ALA A 181 11.29 19.76 1.32
C ALA A 181 11.89 18.37 1.57
N ALA A 182 11.53 17.38 0.75
CA ALA A 182 12.03 16.01 0.85
C ALA A 182 13.46 15.85 0.29
N VAL A 183 13.95 16.80 -0.54
CA VAL A 183 15.29 16.73 -1.10
C VAL A 183 16.33 16.88 0.01
N THR A 184 17.12 15.83 0.22
CA THR A 184 18.15 15.78 1.25
C THR A 184 19.52 15.64 0.60
N VAL A 185 20.42 16.63 0.83
CA VAL A 185 21.79 16.56 0.38
C VAL A 185 22.62 15.72 1.35
N VAL A 186 22.90 14.48 1.00
CA VAL A 186 23.67 13.54 1.83
C VAL A 186 25.18 13.82 1.74
N LYS A 187 25.65 14.30 0.57
CA LYS A 187 27.05 14.56 0.31
C LYS A 187 27.19 15.68 -0.74
N ASN A 188 28.02 16.69 -0.49
CA ASN A 188 28.33 17.75 -1.43
C ASN A 188 29.79 18.13 -1.28
N GLU A 189 30.69 17.34 -1.87
CA GLU A 189 32.13 17.63 -1.89
C GLU A 189 32.46 18.59 -3.01
N ASN A 190 33.42 19.49 -2.75
CA ASN A 190 33.90 20.49 -3.69
C ASN A 190 32.79 21.42 -4.24
N ASN A 191 31.73 21.66 -3.49
CA ASN A 191 30.59 22.49 -3.91
C ASN A 191 30.00 22.08 -5.27
N THR A 192 29.87 20.77 -5.52
CA THR A 192 29.33 20.24 -6.78
C THR A 192 27.85 20.63 -6.96
N LEU A 193 27.11 20.83 -5.87
CA LEU A 193 25.72 21.27 -5.88
C LEU A 193 25.62 22.76 -5.46
N PRO A 194 24.72 23.55 -6.10
CA PRO A 194 23.88 23.19 -7.24
C PRO A 194 24.67 23.01 -8.54
N VAL A 195 24.23 22.06 -9.37
CA VAL A 195 24.84 21.87 -10.70
C VAL A 195 24.41 23.02 -11.59
N VAL A 196 25.39 23.79 -12.06
CA VAL A 196 25.18 24.88 -13.04
C VAL A 196 25.39 24.35 -14.43
N VAL A 197 24.31 24.23 -15.19
CA VAL A 197 24.36 23.78 -16.59
C VAL A 197 24.77 24.95 -17.48
N LYS A 198 25.77 24.72 -18.36
CA LYS A 198 26.31 25.71 -19.29
C LYS A 198 25.69 25.56 -20.69
N GLU A 199 25.81 26.60 -21.50
CA GLU A 199 25.48 26.57 -22.92
C GLU A 199 26.13 25.38 -23.64
N ASN A 200 25.36 24.71 -24.51
CA ASN A 200 25.76 23.55 -25.29
C ASN A 200 26.23 22.33 -24.47
N GLN A 201 25.95 22.30 -23.18
CA GLN A 201 26.31 21.17 -22.33
C GLN A 201 25.40 19.98 -22.58
N LYS A 202 26.00 18.78 -22.60
CA LYS A 202 25.26 17.52 -22.70
C LYS A 202 25.07 16.92 -21.31
N ILE A 203 23.82 16.57 -20.99
CA ILE A 203 23.43 15.99 -19.72
C ILE A 203 23.02 14.54 -19.98
N LEU A 204 23.64 13.61 -19.25
CA LEU A 204 23.20 12.21 -19.20
C LEU A 204 22.46 11.96 -17.91
N MET A 205 21.22 11.53 -18.01
CA MET A 205 20.42 11.08 -16.89
C MET A 205 20.30 9.56 -16.92
N LEU A 206 20.70 8.89 -15.85
CA LEU A 206 20.52 7.45 -15.68
C LEU A 206 19.18 7.21 -14.99
N CYS A 207 18.32 6.43 -15.63
CA CYS A 207 16.99 6.12 -15.15
C CYS A 207 16.95 4.64 -14.69
N PRO A 208 16.63 4.33 -13.44
CA PRO A 208 16.60 2.94 -12.96
C PRO A 208 15.46 2.11 -13.59
N TYR A 209 14.36 2.75 -13.99
CA TYR A 209 13.20 2.10 -14.57
C TYR A 209 12.65 2.87 -15.78
N ASP A 210 12.28 2.15 -16.85
CA ASP A 210 11.78 2.76 -18.09
C ASP A 210 10.53 3.63 -17.90
N ASN A 211 9.66 3.27 -16.96
CA ASN A 211 8.44 4.03 -16.63
C ASN A 211 8.71 5.37 -15.94
N GLU A 212 9.93 5.64 -15.47
CA GLU A 212 10.32 6.91 -14.86
C GLU A 212 10.98 7.90 -15.87
N ARG A 213 11.33 7.42 -17.06
CA ARG A 213 11.98 8.23 -18.09
C ARG A 213 11.19 9.49 -18.44
N ALA A 214 9.88 9.37 -18.60
CA ALA A 214 9.01 10.49 -18.95
C ALA A 214 9.02 11.59 -17.86
N GLN A 215 9.03 11.19 -16.58
CA GLN A 215 9.09 12.10 -15.44
C GLN A 215 10.42 12.85 -15.36
N MET A 216 11.53 12.16 -15.63
CA MET A 216 12.86 12.80 -15.67
C MET A 216 12.96 13.84 -16.80
N ILE A 217 12.44 13.50 -18.00
CA ILE A 217 12.39 14.44 -19.14
C ILE A 217 11.49 15.64 -18.79
N MET A 218 10.34 15.40 -18.17
CA MET A 218 9.44 16.47 -17.74
C MET A 218 10.10 17.40 -16.72
N GLY A 219 10.84 16.85 -15.76
CA GLY A 219 11.63 17.63 -14.80
C GLY A 219 12.67 18.52 -15.48
N TYR A 220 13.41 17.96 -16.45
CA TYR A 220 14.36 18.71 -17.26
C TYR A 220 13.70 19.85 -18.04
N ASN A 221 12.57 19.58 -18.72
CA ASN A 221 11.87 20.61 -19.50
C ASN A 221 11.36 21.75 -18.61
N ARG A 222 10.83 21.43 -17.42
CA ARG A 222 10.40 22.44 -16.43
C ARG A 222 11.57 23.30 -15.96
N ALA A 223 12.76 22.72 -15.79
CA ALA A 223 13.94 23.48 -15.41
C ALA A 223 14.43 24.40 -16.55
N LYS A 224 14.29 23.98 -17.82
CA LYS A 224 14.52 24.86 -19.00
C LYS A 224 13.51 26.00 -19.03
N GLU A 225 12.23 25.72 -18.94
CA GLU A 225 11.14 26.71 -18.91
C GLU A 225 11.32 27.75 -17.78
N ALA A 226 11.89 27.33 -16.67
CA ALA A 226 12.22 28.20 -15.54
C ALA A 226 13.52 28.99 -15.72
N GLY A 227 14.23 28.82 -16.84
CA GLY A 227 15.51 29.48 -17.11
C GLY A 227 16.70 28.97 -16.28
N LEU A 228 16.54 27.81 -15.62
CA LEU A 228 17.59 27.18 -14.81
C LEU A 228 18.58 26.37 -15.67
N ILE A 229 18.16 25.98 -16.86
CA ILE A 229 18.94 25.23 -17.84
C ILE A 229 18.91 26.00 -19.18
N PRO A 230 20.04 26.28 -19.81
CA PRO A 230 20.10 26.96 -21.13
C PRO A 230 19.35 26.19 -22.22
N GLU A 231 18.75 26.93 -23.17
CA GLU A 231 18.04 26.33 -24.31
C GLU A 231 18.92 25.40 -25.16
N SER A 232 20.19 25.74 -25.28
CA SER A 232 21.18 24.98 -26.05
C SER A 232 21.69 23.70 -25.36
N ALA A 233 21.31 23.47 -24.08
CA ALA A 233 21.65 22.23 -23.39
C ALA A 233 20.82 21.06 -23.91
N GLU A 234 21.47 19.91 -24.08
CA GLU A 234 20.87 18.67 -24.55
C GLU A 234 20.78 17.62 -23.42
N VAL A 235 19.69 16.87 -23.35
CA VAL A 235 19.54 15.77 -22.39
C VAL A 235 19.38 14.43 -23.11
N LYS A 236 20.04 13.43 -22.58
CA LYS A 236 19.79 12.02 -22.94
C LYS A 236 19.44 11.26 -21.67
N VAL A 237 18.27 10.62 -21.66
CA VAL A 237 17.86 9.74 -20.59
C VAL A 237 18.04 8.29 -21.02
N VAL A 238 18.80 7.52 -20.28
CA VAL A 238 19.10 6.11 -20.55
C VAL A 238 18.82 5.28 -19.29
N ARG A 239 18.55 4.00 -19.51
CA ARG A 239 18.46 3.00 -18.45
C ARG A 239 19.81 2.34 -18.27
#